data_c1e9b49a0f6d9e2fb1faa6d2359ad43b
#
_entry.id   c1e9b49a0f6d9e2fb1faa6d2359ad43b
#
_cell.length_a   1.000
_cell.length_b   1.000
_cell.length_c   1.000
_cell.angle_alpha   90.00
_cell.angle_beta   90.00
_cell.angle_gamma   90.00
#
_symmetry.space_group_name_H-M   'P 1'
#
loop_
_entity.id
_entity.type
_entity.pdbx_description
1 polymer ?
#
loop_
_entity_poly.entity_id
_entity_poly.type
_entity_poly.pdbx_seq_one_letter_code
_entity_poly.pdbx_strand_id
1 'polypeptide(L)'
;EIQKALEGAHLVFLTAGMGGGTGTGAAPVVAEVAKEQGAIVIGVVTYPFEIERVRINVAQKGIDELRRKVDTLIVIDNNRLVKLFPNLQIENAFQMADEITAKAIKGITETITQPSLINLDFADVRTIMKNGGLAMIGVGEGKGVDRVKEVVDNTIKNKLLDVDYSTATGVLIHLTGGSDLTLGEANRIGELLTEMVPSNAYVAWGARLDPAYEGKVEAVAIFVGVTGGSFVGKLEEKERGVEIEEI
;
A
#
# COMPACT_ATOMS: atom_id res chain seq x y z
N GLU A 1 5.45 -21.24 18.02
CA GLU A 1 6.55 -20.26 17.88
C GLU A 1 6.04 -18.93 17.34
N ILE A 2 5.30 -18.92 16.21
CA ILE A 2 4.72 -17.70 15.61
C ILE A 2 3.83 -16.96 16.61
N GLN A 3 2.92 -17.66 17.28
CA GLN A 3 2.04 -17.09 18.30
C GLN A 3 2.81 -16.37 19.40
N LYS A 4 3.88 -16.99 19.91
CA LYS A 4 4.74 -16.39 20.93
C LYS A 4 5.48 -15.15 20.44
N ALA A 5 5.89 -15.13 19.16
CA ALA A 5 6.57 -14.00 18.55
C ALA A 5 5.65 -12.79 18.32
N LEU A 6 4.34 -13.03 18.17
CA LEU A 6 3.32 -12.02 17.94
C LEU A 6 2.56 -11.57 19.20
N GLU A 7 2.92 -12.12 20.36
CA GLU A 7 2.27 -11.80 21.63
C GLU A 7 2.40 -10.30 21.94
N GLY A 8 1.28 -9.64 22.19
CA GLY A 8 1.21 -8.20 22.49
C GLY A 8 1.34 -7.29 21.28
N ALA A 9 1.44 -7.79 20.07
CA ALA A 9 1.46 -6.97 18.87
C ALA A 9 0.07 -6.39 18.59
N HIS A 10 -0.01 -5.06 18.41
CA HIS A 10 -1.24 -4.36 18.04
C HIS A 10 -1.37 -4.17 16.52
N LEU A 11 -0.24 -4.13 15.80
CA LEU A 11 -0.15 -3.98 14.36
C LEU A 11 0.93 -4.91 13.82
N VAL A 12 0.59 -5.69 12.80
CA VAL A 12 1.50 -6.61 12.13
C VAL A 12 1.56 -6.30 10.65
N PHE A 13 2.75 -5.98 10.17
CA PHE A 13 3.03 -5.92 8.74
C PHE A 13 3.55 -7.29 8.29
N LEU A 14 2.82 -7.90 7.37
CA LEU A 14 3.18 -9.18 6.78
C LEU A 14 3.65 -8.97 5.35
N THR A 15 4.95 -9.18 5.10
CA THR A 15 5.52 -9.02 3.75
C THR A 15 5.87 -10.36 3.15
N ALA A 16 5.49 -10.56 1.86
CA ALA A 16 5.82 -11.79 1.15
C ALA A 16 5.84 -11.58 -0.36
N GLY A 17 6.74 -12.28 -1.05
CA GLY A 17 6.65 -12.49 -2.49
C GLY A 17 5.69 -13.63 -2.79
N MET A 18 4.64 -13.37 -3.58
CA MET A 18 3.64 -14.37 -3.95
C MET A 18 4.08 -15.15 -5.19
N GLY A 19 3.61 -16.40 -5.31
CA GLY A 19 3.96 -17.30 -6.41
C GLY A 19 5.03 -18.33 -6.08
N GLY A 20 5.75 -18.15 -4.97
CA GLY A 20 6.65 -19.16 -4.40
C GLY A 20 5.95 -20.06 -3.38
N GLY A 21 6.65 -21.05 -2.84
CA GLY A 21 6.11 -21.96 -1.82
C GLY A 21 5.97 -21.31 -0.45
N THR A 22 7.06 -20.72 0.05
CA THR A 22 7.13 -20.19 1.43
C THR A 22 6.20 -19.00 1.63
N GLY A 23 6.36 -17.91 0.85
CA GLY A 23 5.54 -16.71 0.99
C GLY A 23 4.06 -17.00 0.80
N THR A 24 3.72 -17.69 -0.29
CA THR A 24 2.32 -17.99 -0.64
C THR A 24 1.64 -18.89 0.41
N GLY A 25 2.36 -19.91 0.93
CA GLY A 25 1.77 -20.86 1.88
C GLY A 25 1.81 -20.38 3.32
N ALA A 26 2.86 -19.68 3.74
CA ALA A 26 3.00 -19.27 5.15
C ALA A 26 2.26 -17.96 5.47
N ALA A 27 2.15 -17.01 4.53
CA ALA A 27 1.56 -15.71 4.79
C ALA A 27 0.12 -15.79 5.34
N PRO A 28 -0.81 -16.58 4.75
CA PRO A 28 -2.16 -16.70 5.28
C PRO A 28 -2.20 -17.27 6.71
N VAL A 29 -1.32 -18.23 7.03
CA VAL A 29 -1.24 -18.84 8.36
C VAL A 29 -0.74 -17.83 9.39
N VAL A 30 0.30 -17.09 9.07
CA VAL A 30 0.83 -16.02 9.95
C VAL A 30 -0.22 -14.93 10.18
N ALA A 31 -0.93 -14.54 9.12
CA ALA A 31 -2.00 -13.55 9.22
C ALA A 31 -3.13 -14.00 10.17
N GLU A 32 -3.56 -15.25 10.06
CA GLU A 32 -4.59 -15.83 10.94
C GLU A 32 -4.16 -15.82 12.40
N VAL A 33 -2.95 -16.30 12.69
CA VAL A 33 -2.39 -16.28 14.05
C VAL A 33 -2.28 -14.85 14.61
N ALA A 34 -1.86 -13.89 13.79
CA ALA A 34 -1.79 -12.49 14.21
C ALA A 34 -3.17 -11.91 14.54
N LYS A 35 -4.19 -12.19 13.74
CA LYS A 35 -5.57 -11.76 14.00
C LYS A 35 -6.15 -12.41 15.26
N GLU A 36 -5.86 -13.68 15.53
CA GLU A 36 -6.26 -14.36 16.76
C GLU A 36 -5.66 -13.70 18.01
N GLN A 37 -4.48 -13.07 17.90
CA GLN A 37 -3.87 -12.26 18.95
C GLN A 37 -4.51 -10.86 19.11
N GLY A 38 -5.45 -10.50 18.24
CA GLY A 38 -6.11 -9.19 18.26
C GLY A 38 -5.36 -8.08 17.52
N ALA A 39 -4.29 -8.41 16.80
CA ALA A 39 -3.54 -7.46 16.00
C ALA A 39 -4.32 -7.07 14.73
N ILE A 40 -4.09 -5.84 14.25
CA ILE A 40 -4.43 -5.44 12.89
C ILE A 40 -3.35 -5.99 11.97
N VAL A 41 -3.75 -6.67 10.92
CA VAL A 41 -2.81 -7.28 9.97
C VAL A 41 -2.88 -6.57 8.63
N ILE A 42 -1.76 -5.98 8.22
CA ILE A 42 -1.58 -5.36 6.91
C ILE A 42 -0.65 -6.25 6.10
N GLY A 43 -1.18 -6.89 5.05
CA GLY A 43 -0.38 -7.64 4.10
C GLY A 43 0.20 -6.69 3.05
N VAL A 44 1.51 -6.79 2.79
CA VAL A 44 2.20 -6.10 1.70
C VAL A 44 2.90 -7.14 0.85
N VAL A 45 2.36 -7.45 -0.31
CA VAL A 45 2.83 -8.57 -1.11
C VAL A 45 3.18 -8.15 -2.54
N THR A 46 4.18 -8.82 -3.11
CA THR A 46 4.56 -8.61 -4.50
C THR A 46 3.93 -9.67 -5.40
N TYR A 47 3.39 -9.24 -6.54
CA TYR A 47 2.84 -10.10 -7.58
C TYR A 47 3.90 -10.36 -8.66
N PRO A 48 4.08 -11.63 -9.11
CA PRO A 48 5.14 -12.02 -10.04
C PRO A 48 4.99 -11.39 -11.43
N PHE A 49 6.09 -11.35 -12.18
CA PHE A 49 6.08 -10.93 -13.58
C PHE A 49 5.29 -11.89 -14.46
N GLU A 50 4.65 -11.37 -15.52
CA GLU A 50 3.89 -12.18 -16.49
C GLU A 50 4.70 -13.32 -17.12
N ILE A 51 6.01 -13.13 -17.29
CA ILE A 51 6.92 -14.16 -17.79
C ILE A 51 7.04 -15.38 -16.86
N GLU A 52 6.70 -15.24 -15.58
CA GLU A 52 6.78 -16.31 -14.59
C GLU A 52 5.60 -17.29 -14.62
N ARG A 53 4.67 -17.13 -15.54
CA ARG A 53 3.52 -17.99 -15.89
C ARG A 53 2.94 -18.87 -14.77
N VAL A 54 3.59 -20.01 -14.42
CA VAL A 54 3.11 -20.95 -13.40
C VAL A 54 3.00 -20.28 -12.04
N ARG A 55 3.93 -19.38 -11.71
CA ARG A 55 3.91 -18.62 -10.44
C ARG A 55 2.73 -17.67 -10.33
N ILE A 56 2.23 -17.17 -11.46
CA ILE A 56 1.05 -16.30 -11.51
C ILE A 56 -0.17 -17.01 -10.91
N ASN A 57 -0.46 -18.25 -11.33
CA ASN A 57 -1.60 -19.01 -10.83
C ASN A 57 -1.45 -19.35 -9.33
N VAL A 58 -0.22 -19.62 -8.89
CA VAL A 58 0.09 -19.86 -7.47
C VAL A 58 -0.08 -18.58 -6.66
N ALA A 59 0.44 -17.45 -7.16
CA ALA A 59 0.31 -16.13 -6.54
C ALA A 59 -1.15 -15.72 -6.40
N GLN A 60 -1.95 -15.92 -7.45
CA GLN A 60 -3.38 -15.60 -7.46
C GLN A 60 -4.11 -16.32 -6.32
N LYS A 61 -3.96 -17.63 -6.23
CA LYS A 61 -4.58 -18.44 -5.16
C LYS A 61 -4.15 -18.01 -3.76
N GLY A 62 -2.85 -17.70 -3.61
CA GLY A 62 -2.32 -17.25 -2.32
C GLY A 62 -2.80 -15.86 -1.92
N ILE A 63 -2.94 -14.94 -2.88
CA ILE A 63 -3.51 -13.61 -2.66
C ILE A 63 -4.98 -13.72 -2.26
N ASP A 64 -5.76 -14.59 -2.92
CA ASP A 64 -7.16 -14.84 -2.60
C ASP A 64 -7.32 -15.37 -1.17
N GLU A 65 -6.45 -16.26 -0.76
CA GLU A 65 -6.46 -16.80 0.58
C GLU A 65 -6.02 -15.75 1.62
N LEU A 66 -4.92 -15.05 1.35
CA LEU A 66 -4.38 -14.03 2.24
C LEU A 66 -5.36 -12.87 2.45
N ARG A 67 -6.04 -12.42 1.39
CA ARG A 67 -7.04 -11.33 1.44
C ARG A 67 -8.13 -11.59 2.47
N ARG A 68 -8.53 -12.84 2.66
CA ARG A 68 -9.55 -13.25 3.66
C ARG A 68 -9.02 -13.27 5.09
N LYS A 69 -7.69 -13.29 5.26
CA LYS A 69 -7.03 -13.44 6.55
C LYS A 69 -6.44 -12.12 7.07
N VAL A 70 -6.14 -11.16 6.21
CA VAL A 70 -5.63 -9.83 6.61
C VAL A 70 -6.77 -8.83 6.78
N ASP A 71 -6.51 -7.70 7.42
CA ASP A 71 -7.45 -6.56 7.47
C ASP A 71 -7.33 -5.69 6.22
N THR A 72 -6.11 -5.44 5.77
CA THR A 72 -5.82 -4.68 4.56
C THR A 72 -4.73 -5.41 3.77
N LEU A 73 -4.90 -5.51 2.45
CA LEU A 73 -3.94 -6.11 1.55
C LEU A 73 -3.45 -5.10 0.54
N ILE A 74 -2.17 -4.77 0.60
CA ILE A 74 -1.47 -3.96 -0.39
C ILE A 74 -0.76 -4.90 -1.36
N VAL A 75 -1.03 -4.77 -2.65
CA VAL A 75 -0.40 -5.58 -3.69
C VAL A 75 0.47 -4.70 -4.57
N ILE A 76 1.71 -5.10 -4.72
CA ILE A 76 2.70 -4.47 -5.59
C ILE A 76 2.84 -5.36 -6.83
N ASP A 77 2.29 -4.90 -7.95
CA ASP A 77 2.36 -5.62 -9.22
C ASP A 77 3.68 -5.32 -9.94
N ASN A 78 4.59 -6.31 -9.97
CA ASN A 78 5.89 -6.17 -10.65
C ASN A 78 5.75 -5.82 -12.15
N ASN A 79 4.64 -6.18 -12.79
CA ASN A 79 4.39 -5.82 -14.19
C ASN A 79 4.16 -4.33 -14.37
N ARG A 80 3.70 -3.63 -13.34
CA ARG A 80 3.59 -2.16 -13.37
C ARG A 80 4.96 -1.49 -13.37
N LEU A 81 5.95 -2.07 -12.67
CA LEU A 81 7.32 -1.57 -12.72
C LEU A 81 7.90 -1.63 -14.13
N VAL A 82 7.64 -2.72 -14.87
CA VAL A 82 8.05 -2.84 -16.27
C VAL A 82 7.40 -1.77 -17.15
N LYS A 83 6.10 -1.49 -16.94
CA LYS A 83 5.37 -0.46 -17.70
C LYS A 83 5.83 0.96 -17.37
N LEU A 84 6.12 1.23 -16.11
CA LEU A 84 6.57 2.56 -15.66
C LEU A 84 8.03 2.82 -16.02
N PHE A 85 8.87 1.79 -15.98
CA PHE A 85 10.33 1.90 -16.15
C PHE A 85 10.88 0.82 -17.10
N PRO A 86 10.50 0.83 -18.39
CA PRO A 86 10.82 -0.25 -19.34
C PRO A 86 12.32 -0.44 -19.60
N ASN A 87 13.13 0.59 -19.35
CA ASN A 87 14.59 0.56 -19.54
C ASN A 87 15.36 0.35 -18.23
N LEU A 88 14.68 0.05 -17.12
CA LEU A 88 15.33 -0.18 -15.84
C LEU A 88 16.01 -1.56 -15.85
N GLN A 89 17.21 -1.65 -15.30
CA GLN A 89 17.87 -2.95 -15.10
C GLN A 89 17.04 -3.80 -14.14
N ILE A 90 17.00 -5.12 -14.36
CA ILE A 90 16.16 -6.05 -13.57
C ILE A 90 16.47 -5.95 -12.08
N GLU A 91 17.74 -5.87 -11.70
CA GLU A 91 18.17 -5.73 -10.32
C GLU A 91 17.60 -4.45 -9.67
N ASN A 92 17.67 -3.33 -10.39
CA ASN A 92 17.12 -2.05 -9.94
C ASN A 92 15.58 -2.07 -9.86
N ALA A 93 14.91 -2.86 -10.72
CA ALA A 93 13.45 -3.01 -10.65
C ALA A 93 13.01 -3.74 -9.36
N PHE A 94 13.72 -4.80 -8.98
CA PHE A 94 13.47 -5.48 -7.69
C PHE A 94 13.80 -4.58 -6.51
N GLN A 95 14.94 -3.89 -6.55
CA GLN A 95 15.30 -2.92 -5.51
C GLN A 95 14.25 -1.84 -5.34
N MET A 96 13.68 -1.32 -6.43
CA MET A 96 12.60 -0.34 -6.39
C MET A 96 11.33 -0.90 -5.73
N ALA A 97 10.93 -2.14 -6.03
CA ALA A 97 9.80 -2.79 -5.36
C ALA A 97 10.03 -2.92 -3.86
N ASP A 98 11.24 -3.30 -3.46
CA ASP A 98 11.64 -3.40 -2.06
C ASP A 98 11.66 -2.03 -1.36
N GLU A 99 12.16 -0.99 -2.02
CA GLU A 99 12.17 0.39 -1.52
C GLU A 99 10.74 0.92 -1.30
N ILE A 100 9.83 0.67 -2.23
CA ILE A 100 8.42 1.09 -2.10
C ILE A 100 7.76 0.33 -0.95
N THR A 101 8.00 -0.97 -0.83
CA THR A 101 7.51 -1.78 0.29
C THR A 101 8.04 -1.23 1.62
N ALA A 102 9.33 -0.94 1.68
CA ALA A 102 9.97 -0.36 2.87
C ALA A 102 9.40 1.03 3.20
N LYS A 103 9.20 1.90 2.21
CA LYS A 103 8.59 3.22 2.39
C LYS A 103 7.15 3.14 2.87
N ALA A 104 6.37 2.16 2.38
CA ALA A 104 5.02 1.91 2.86
C ALA A 104 5.00 1.60 4.35
N ILE A 105 5.77 0.61 4.77
CA ILE A 105 5.85 0.17 6.16
C ILE A 105 6.42 1.28 7.04
N LYS A 106 7.52 1.90 6.61
CA LYS A 106 8.18 2.98 7.32
C LYS A 106 7.25 4.19 7.48
N GLY A 107 6.57 4.63 6.42
CA GLY A 107 5.64 5.74 6.46
C GLY A 107 4.54 5.54 7.50
N ILE A 108 3.86 4.39 7.50
CA ILE A 108 2.83 4.08 8.49
C ILE A 108 3.43 4.01 9.90
N THR A 109 4.55 3.29 10.04
CA THR A 109 5.16 3.06 11.36
C THR A 109 5.67 4.36 11.97
N GLU A 110 6.40 5.17 11.20
CA GLU A 110 6.94 6.44 11.69
C GLU A 110 5.84 7.43 12.06
N THR A 111 4.76 7.47 11.28
CA THR A 111 3.61 8.34 11.56
C THR A 111 2.97 8.05 12.91
N ILE A 112 2.98 6.78 13.34
CA ILE A 112 2.39 6.34 14.63
C ILE A 112 3.40 6.47 15.78
N THR A 113 4.69 6.21 15.52
CA THR A 113 5.69 6.01 16.58
C THR A 113 6.62 7.20 16.79
N GLN A 114 6.77 8.07 15.80
CA GLN A 114 7.68 9.22 15.86
C GLN A 114 6.93 10.51 16.16
N PRO A 115 7.50 11.42 16.98
CA PRO A 115 6.96 12.77 17.13
C PRO A 115 6.90 13.45 15.75
N SER A 116 5.73 13.92 15.38
CA SER A 116 5.48 14.55 14.08
C SER A 116 4.85 15.92 14.27
N LEU A 117 4.93 16.78 13.26
CA LEU A 117 4.28 18.09 13.27
C LEU A 117 2.75 17.93 13.36
N ILE A 118 2.23 16.92 12.65
CA ILE A 118 0.85 16.48 12.71
C ILE A 118 0.90 14.96 12.93
N ASN A 119 0.52 14.57 14.14
CA ASN A 119 0.53 13.16 14.52
C ASN A 119 -0.74 12.47 14.04
N LEU A 120 -0.58 11.30 13.43
CA LEU A 120 -1.65 10.34 13.25
C LEU A 120 -1.79 9.48 14.51
N ASP A 121 -3.00 9.39 15.03
CA ASP A 121 -3.29 8.46 16.10
C ASP A 121 -3.36 7.02 15.57
N PHE A 122 -2.91 6.06 16.37
CA PHE A 122 -3.09 4.64 16.07
C PHE A 122 -4.58 4.28 15.84
N ALA A 123 -5.49 4.98 16.51
CA ALA A 123 -6.93 4.82 16.31
C ALA A 123 -7.38 5.16 14.89
N ASP A 124 -6.80 6.19 14.26
CA ASP A 124 -7.08 6.57 12.87
C ASP A 124 -6.59 5.50 11.90
N VAL A 125 -5.35 5.06 12.08
CA VAL A 125 -4.78 3.96 11.28
C VAL A 125 -5.63 2.70 11.44
N ARG A 126 -6.02 2.38 12.67
CA ARG A 126 -6.91 1.25 12.96
C ARG A 126 -8.24 1.37 12.22
N THR A 127 -8.86 2.55 12.25
CA THR A 127 -10.15 2.81 11.62
C THR A 127 -10.08 2.60 10.10
N ILE A 128 -9.02 3.11 9.46
CA ILE A 128 -8.82 2.98 8.01
C ILE A 128 -8.47 1.55 7.62
N MET A 129 -7.56 0.90 8.35
CA MET A 129 -6.99 -0.37 7.93
C MET A 129 -7.83 -1.59 8.34
N LYS A 130 -8.65 -1.48 9.39
CA LYS A 130 -9.46 -2.61 9.85
C LYS A 130 -10.58 -2.92 8.85
N ASN A 131 -10.59 -4.16 8.35
CA ASN A 131 -11.49 -4.60 7.28
C ASN A 131 -11.41 -3.74 6.00
N GLY A 132 -10.24 -3.15 5.75
CA GLY A 132 -10.01 -2.25 4.63
C GLY A 132 -10.01 -2.95 3.27
N GLY A 133 -9.82 -4.27 3.23
CA GLY A 133 -9.81 -5.04 1.99
C GLY A 133 -8.57 -4.75 1.13
N LEU A 134 -8.78 -4.55 -0.18
CA LEU A 134 -7.67 -4.22 -1.08
C LEU A 134 -7.25 -2.77 -0.89
N ALA A 135 -5.95 -2.53 -0.89
CA ALA A 135 -5.38 -1.19 -0.85
C ALA A 135 -4.30 -0.99 -1.91
N MET A 136 -4.18 0.24 -2.38
CA MET A 136 -3.12 0.69 -3.28
C MET A 136 -2.21 1.67 -2.56
N ILE A 137 -0.91 1.57 -2.81
CA ILE A 137 0.07 2.54 -2.35
C ILE A 137 0.63 3.35 -3.51
N GLY A 138 0.73 4.66 -3.31
CA GLY A 138 1.48 5.58 -4.15
C GLY A 138 2.58 6.25 -3.35
N VAL A 139 3.75 6.42 -3.96
CA VAL A 139 4.88 7.14 -3.39
C VAL A 139 5.37 8.15 -4.42
N GLY A 140 5.48 9.40 -4.01
CA GLY A 140 5.96 10.49 -4.85
C GLY A 140 6.90 11.41 -4.11
N GLU A 141 7.78 12.06 -4.85
CA GLU A 141 8.66 13.13 -4.37
C GLU A 141 8.49 14.35 -5.29
N GLY A 142 8.51 15.54 -4.70
CA GLY A 142 8.50 16.81 -5.43
C GLY A 142 9.58 17.74 -4.88
N LYS A 143 10.16 18.56 -5.77
CA LYS A 143 11.29 19.46 -5.47
C LYS A 143 11.05 20.87 -5.95
N GLY A 144 11.68 21.83 -5.27
CA GLY A 144 11.68 23.22 -5.67
C GLY A 144 10.32 23.92 -5.58
N VAL A 145 10.06 24.86 -6.50
CA VAL A 145 8.89 25.75 -6.44
C VAL A 145 7.57 25.01 -6.71
N ASP A 146 7.59 24.04 -7.62
CA ASP A 146 6.41 23.29 -8.04
C ASP A 146 6.24 21.96 -7.28
N ARG A 147 6.94 21.79 -6.14
CA ARG A 147 7.01 20.53 -5.39
C ARG A 147 5.64 19.95 -4.99
N VAL A 148 4.65 20.80 -4.72
CA VAL A 148 3.28 20.38 -4.39
C VAL A 148 2.63 19.64 -5.56
N LYS A 149 2.70 20.20 -6.76
CA LYS A 149 2.16 19.55 -7.95
C LYS A 149 2.95 18.31 -8.33
N GLU A 150 4.27 18.41 -8.28
CA GLU A 150 5.16 17.32 -8.63
C GLU A 150 5.00 16.11 -7.73
N VAL A 151 4.92 16.30 -6.40
CA VAL A 151 4.71 15.20 -5.45
C VAL A 151 3.37 14.51 -5.65
N VAL A 152 2.30 15.26 -5.88
CA VAL A 152 0.96 14.71 -6.15
C VAL A 152 0.97 13.91 -7.46
N ASP A 153 1.46 14.50 -8.54
CA ASP A 153 1.58 13.86 -9.84
C ASP A 153 2.36 12.55 -9.75
N ASN A 154 3.51 12.57 -9.07
CA ASN A 154 4.35 11.38 -8.91
C ASN A 154 3.68 10.31 -8.03
N THR A 155 2.99 10.70 -6.96
CA THR A 155 2.26 9.78 -6.09
C THR A 155 1.14 9.05 -6.85
N ILE A 156 0.41 9.77 -7.71
CA ILE A 156 -0.70 9.20 -8.49
C ILE A 156 -0.20 8.41 -9.71
N LYS A 157 0.82 8.90 -10.41
CA LYS A 157 1.36 8.27 -11.64
C LYS A 157 2.14 6.99 -11.33
N ASN A 158 2.88 6.96 -10.23
CA ASN A 158 3.71 5.83 -9.80
C ASN A 158 2.89 4.77 -9.05
N LYS A 159 1.61 4.61 -9.40
CA LYS A 159 0.76 3.58 -8.82
C LYS A 159 1.24 2.19 -9.24
N LEU A 160 1.47 1.34 -8.25
CA LEU A 160 1.94 -0.03 -8.43
C LEU A 160 0.81 -1.04 -8.60
N LEU A 161 -0.42 -0.57 -8.61
CA LEU A 161 -1.62 -1.34 -8.88
C LEU A 161 -2.59 -0.47 -9.68
N ASP A 162 -3.24 -1.06 -10.68
CA ASP A 162 -4.28 -0.37 -11.43
C ASP A 162 -5.62 -0.52 -10.73
N VAL A 163 -6.12 0.56 -10.14
CA VAL A 163 -7.30 0.54 -9.27
C VAL A 163 -8.26 1.67 -9.59
N ASP A 164 -9.51 1.45 -9.24
CA ASP A 164 -10.55 2.45 -9.20
C ASP A 164 -10.60 3.08 -7.80
N TYR A 165 -10.27 4.36 -7.71
CA TYR A 165 -10.30 5.12 -6.47
C TYR A 165 -11.70 5.52 -6.03
N SER A 166 -12.69 5.47 -6.95
CA SER A 166 -14.07 5.86 -6.65
C SER A 166 -14.75 4.95 -5.62
N THR A 167 -14.15 3.80 -5.34
CA THR A 167 -14.61 2.83 -4.34
C THR A 167 -13.86 2.94 -3.00
N ALA A 168 -12.85 3.81 -2.92
CA ALA A 168 -12.03 3.94 -1.73
C ALA A 168 -12.87 4.32 -0.50
N THR A 169 -12.66 3.61 0.59
CA THR A 169 -13.33 3.84 1.88
C THR A 169 -12.46 4.66 2.83
N GLY A 170 -11.15 4.68 2.60
CA GLY A 170 -10.22 5.44 3.41
C GLY A 170 -8.92 5.79 2.69
N VAL A 171 -8.29 6.86 3.14
CA VAL A 171 -6.98 7.30 2.67
C VAL A 171 -6.09 7.64 3.85
N LEU A 172 -4.90 7.06 3.87
CA LEU A 172 -3.85 7.40 4.81
C LEU A 172 -2.73 8.13 4.06
N ILE A 173 -2.41 9.35 4.47
CA ILE A 173 -1.37 10.17 3.83
C ILE A 173 -0.26 10.46 4.86
N HIS A 174 0.97 10.13 4.51
CA HIS A 174 2.15 10.53 5.24
C HIS A 174 3.00 11.45 4.39
N LEU A 175 3.33 12.62 4.92
CA LEU A 175 4.19 13.61 4.28
C LEU A 175 5.51 13.70 5.04
N THR A 176 6.63 13.74 4.31
CA THR A 176 7.95 14.06 4.86
C THR A 176 8.50 15.27 4.12
N GLY A 177 8.83 16.33 4.82
CA GLY A 177 9.41 17.53 4.25
C GLY A 177 10.52 18.12 5.11
N GLY A 178 11.24 19.12 4.60
CA GLY A 178 12.18 19.91 5.37
C GLY A 178 11.50 20.92 6.30
N SER A 179 12.28 21.69 7.02
CA SER A 179 11.78 22.76 7.88
C SER A 179 11.05 23.88 7.11
N ASP A 180 11.22 23.91 5.81
CA ASP A 180 10.59 24.80 4.84
C ASP A 180 9.20 24.34 4.36
N LEU A 181 8.76 23.13 4.76
CA LEU A 181 7.41 22.63 4.43
C LEU A 181 6.35 23.42 5.21
N THR A 182 5.47 24.09 4.49
CA THR A 182 4.39 24.88 5.08
C THR A 182 3.12 24.08 5.28
N LEU A 183 2.30 24.49 6.26
CA LEU A 183 0.98 23.89 6.47
C LEU A 183 0.07 24.04 5.24
N GLY A 184 0.19 25.15 4.52
CA GLY A 184 -0.57 25.38 3.28
C GLY A 184 -0.21 24.40 2.18
N GLU A 185 1.07 24.08 2.00
CA GLU A 185 1.52 23.07 1.04
C GLU A 185 1.05 21.67 1.45
N ALA A 186 1.21 21.31 2.72
CA ALA A 186 0.76 20.01 3.24
C ALA A 186 -0.75 19.82 3.05
N ASN A 187 -1.56 20.84 3.38
CA ASN A 187 -3.01 20.81 3.16
C ASN A 187 -3.35 20.67 1.67
N ARG A 188 -2.67 21.45 0.80
CA ARG A 188 -2.90 21.40 -0.65
C ARG A 188 -2.54 20.04 -1.26
N ILE A 189 -1.48 19.40 -0.80
CA ILE A 189 -1.14 18.01 -1.18
C ILE A 189 -2.26 17.06 -0.79
N GLY A 190 -2.74 17.14 0.45
CA GLY A 190 -3.84 16.31 0.94
C GLY A 190 -5.12 16.48 0.13
N GLU A 191 -5.53 17.71 -0.16
CA GLU A 191 -6.69 18.01 -1.01
C GLU A 191 -6.57 17.36 -2.39
N LEU A 192 -5.43 17.58 -3.07
CA LEU A 192 -5.21 17.08 -4.43
C LEU A 192 -5.15 15.55 -4.47
N LEU A 193 -4.54 14.89 -3.47
CA LEU A 193 -4.50 13.43 -3.39
C LEU A 193 -5.88 12.81 -3.13
N THR A 194 -6.79 13.57 -2.53
CA THR A 194 -8.14 13.08 -2.17
C THR A 194 -9.23 13.50 -3.15
N GLU A 195 -8.93 14.30 -4.18
CA GLU A 195 -9.92 14.71 -5.22
C GLU A 195 -10.57 13.53 -5.95
N MET A 196 -9.86 12.38 -6.03
CA MET A 196 -10.33 11.20 -6.75
C MET A 196 -11.10 10.18 -5.89
N VAL A 197 -11.20 10.40 -4.59
CA VAL A 197 -11.88 9.48 -3.68
C VAL A 197 -13.25 10.03 -3.29
N PRO A 198 -14.19 9.17 -2.85
CA PRO A 198 -15.52 9.61 -2.40
C PRO A 198 -15.43 10.59 -1.24
N SER A 199 -16.34 11.57 -1.20
CA SER A 199 -16.38 12.59 -0.15
C SER A 199 -16.67 12.04 1.26
N ASN A 200 -17.17 10.82 1.35
CA ASN A 200 -17.43 10.10 2.60
C ASN A 200 -16.27 9.15 2.99
N ALA A 201 -15.20 9.10 2.22
CA ALA A 201 -14.01 8.33 2.58
C ALA A 201 -13.35 8.94 3.83
N TYR A 202 -12.90 8.07 4.74
CA TYR A 202 -12.15 8.52 5.92
C TYR A 202 -10.73 8.91 5.53
N VAL A 203 -10.36 10.17 5.77
CA VAL A 203 -9.01 10.67 5.45
C VAL A 203 -8.26 10.95 6.74
N ALA A 204 -7.11 10.31 6.89
CA ALA A 204 -6.16 10.62 7.96
C ALA A 204 -4.80 10.97 7.35
N TRP A 205 -4.17 12.01 7.89
CA TRP A 205 -2.89 12.44 7.38
C TRP A 205 -1.95 12.91 8.50
N GLY A 206 -0.66 12.72 8.27
CA GLY A 206 0.39 13.18 9.16
C GLY A 206 1.54 13.79 8.39
N ALA A 207 2.29 14.68 9.05
CA ALA A 207 3.45 15.33 8.46
C ALA A 207 4.63 15.31 9.42
N ARG A 208 5.78 14.85 8.93
CA ARG A 208 7.06 14.81 9.64
C ARG A 208 8.05 15.76 9.00
N LEU A 209 8.85 16.39 9.85
CA LEU A 209 10.00 17.19 9.40
C LEU A 209 11.27 16.35 9.48
N ASP A 210 12.04 16.35 8.39
CA ASP A 210 13.34 15.72 8.29
C ASP A 210 14.31 16.67 7.56
N PRO A 211 15.43 17.07 8.19
CA PRO A 211 16.40 17.98 7.56
C PRO A 211 16.95 17.48 6.22
N ALA A 212 16.93 16.16 5.97
CA ALA A 212 17.33 15.59 4.68
C ALA A 212 16.36 15.92 3.54
N TYR A 213 15.18 16.46 3.85
CA TYR A 213 14.12 16.84 2.91
C TYR A 213 14.03 18.35 2.68
N GLU A 214 15.06 19.13 3.02
CA GLU A 214 15.07 20.59 2.74
C GLU A 214 14.92 20.84 1.25
N GLY A 215 13.97 21.72 0.86
CA GLY A 215 13.63 22.02 -0.52
C GLY A 215 12.85 20.95 -1.29
N LYS A 216 12.44 19.87 -0.63
CA LYS A 216 11.67 18.77 -1.22
C LYS A 216 10.59 18.25 -0.27
N VAL A 217 9.64 17.53 -0.82
CA VAL A 217 8.59 16.84 -0.06
C VAL A 217 8.37 15.45 -0.65
N GLU A 218 8.22 14.45 0.22
CA GLU A 218 7.80 13.09 -0.14
C GLU A 218 6.39 12.86 0.39
N ALA A 219 5.56 12.21 -0.40
CA ALA A 219 4.25 11.73 0.02
C ALA A 219 4.15 10.23 -0.16
N VAL A 220 3.67 9.56 0.89
CA VAL A 220 3.22 8.17 0.85
C VAL A 220 1.71 8.19 1.08
N ALA A 221 0.94 7.76 0.09
CA ALA A 221 -0.51 7.70 0.17
C ALA A 221 -1.00 6.25 0.02
N ILE A 222 -1.86 5.79 0.94
CA ILE A 222 -2.46 4.48 0.91
C ILE A 222 -3.96 4.65 0.78
N PHE A 223 -4.51 4.17 -0.34
CA PHE A 223 -5.92 4.20 -0.66
C PHE A 223 -6.52 2.83 -0.36
N VAL A 224 -7.44 2.77 0.59
CA VAL A 224 -8.01 1.55 1.15
C VAL A 224 -9.44 1.36 0.66
N GLY A 225 -9.86 0.12 0.43
CA GLY A 225 -11.19 -0.20 -0.10
C GLY A 225 -11.32 0.02 -1.59
N VAL A 226 -10.18 0.07 -2.30
CA VAL A 226 -10.16 0.21 -3.76
C VAL A 226 -10.55 -1.09 -4.47
N THR A 227 -11.07 -0.98 -5.68
CA THR A 227 -11.40 -2.11 -6.56
C THR A 227 -10.61 -2.03 -7.85
N GLY A 228 -10.60 -3.11 -8.64
CA GLY A 228 -9.91 -3.15 -9.94
C GLY A 228 -8.55 -3.84 -9.88
N GLY A 229 -7.82 -3.75 -11.00
CA GLY A 229 -6.62 -4.53 -11.26
C GLY A 229 -6.91 -5.78 -12.08
N SER A 230 -6.07 -6.07 -13.07
CA SER A 230 -6.28 -7.18 -14.02
C SER A 230 -6.34 -8.57 -13.36
N PHE A 231 -5.77 -8.73 -12.17
CA PHE A 231 -5.87 -9.95 -11.39
C PHE A 231 -6.99 -9.90 -10.33
N VAL A 232 -7.41 -8.70 -9.89
CA VAL A 232 -8.50 -8.50 -8.91
C VAL A 232 -9.86 -8.65 -9.60
N GLY A 233 -10.01 -8.22 -10.85
CA GLY A 233 -11.25 -8.43 -11.63
C GLY A 233 -11.65 -9.89 -11.75
N LYS A 234 -10.68 -10.79 -11.89
CA LYS A 234 -10.92 -12.25 -11.84
C LYS A 234 -11.39 -12.76 -10.48
N LEU A 235 -11.10 -12.05 -9.39
CA LEU A 235 -11.55 -12.37 -8.05
C LEU A 235 -13.00 -11.96 -7.83
N GLU A 236 -13.35 -10.75 -8.23
CA GLU A 236 -14.69 -10.18 -8.08
C GLU A 236 -15.73 -10.93 -8.94
N GLU A 237 -15.33 -11.39 -10.14
CA GLU A 237 -16.18 -12.23 -10.99
C GLU A 237 -16.47 -13.59 -10.35
N LYS A 238 -15.50 -14.19 -9.69
CA LYS A 238 -15.65 -15.46 -8.97
C LYS A 238 -16.53 -15.34 -7.72
N GLU A 239 -16.44 -14.22 -7.01
CA GLU A 239 -17.31 -13.92 -5.84
C GLU A 239 -18.75 -13.61 -6.27
N ARG A 240 -18.97 -13.10 -7.49
CA ARG A 240 -20.30 -12.89 -8.08
C ARG A 240 -20.94 -14.12 -8.72
N GLY A 241 -20.27 -15.27 -8.66
CA GLY A 241 -20.83 -16.54 -9.16
C GLY A 241 -20.92 -16.64 -10.70
N VAL A 242 -20.16 -15.82 -11.43
CA VAL A 242 -20.05 -15.94 -12.87
C VAL A 242 -19.00 -17.00 -13.18
N GLU A 243 -19.42 -18.25 -13.34
CA GLU A 243 -18.60 -19.29 -13.97
C GLU A 243 -18.45 -18.94 -15.47
N ILE A 244 -17.25 -18.53 -15.87
CA ILE A 244 -16.93 -18.46 -17.30
C ILE A 244 -16.60 -19.89 -17.72
N GLU A 245 -17.48 -20.52 -18.49
CA GLU A 245 -17.13 -21.73 -19.24
C GLU A 245 -16.01 -21.37 -20.21
N GLU A 246 -14.84 -21.96 -20.00
CA GLU A 246 -13.73 -21.91 -20.96
C GLU A 246 -14.18 -22.61 -22.24
N ILE A 247 -14.25 -21.84 -23.34
CA ILE A 247 -14.38 -22.35 -24.70
C ILE A 247 -12.98 -22.65 -25.26
#